data_a17916da6be60d37a94a48865a7a6a9e
#
_entry.id   a17916da6be60d37a94a48865a7a6a9e
#
_cell.length_a   1.000
_cell.length_b   1.000
_cell.length_c   1.000
_cell.angle_alpha   90.00
_cell.angle_beta   90.00
_cell.angle_gamma   90.00
#
_symmetry.space_group_name_H-M   'P 1'
#
loop_
_entity.id
_entity.type
_entity.pdbx_description
1 polymer ?
#
loop_
_entity_poly.entity_id
_entity_poly.type
_entity_poly.pdbx_seq_one_letter_code
_entity_poly.pdbx_strand_id
1 'polypeptide(L)'
;MSDAFGGYVCTSAAIDAAVASRSMLAHPFYQAWEEGALSADALKAYAKQYFHHVEAFPRAVSAVHANCPSAQGRRLLAENLAEEEGIGAGKDDHAALWLGFAAGMGADEAEVRASALNPETENLIETFRSLSRRSYASGLGALYAYESQLPAIAKTKIKGLVERYGVAEPRTLKFFEVHEEADIEHSDVCRELLDALPLSERADAHAAACELAEALRTFLTGMQRETGMAC
;
A
#
# COMPACT_ATOMS: atom_id res chain seq x y z
N MET A 1 30.50 -27.30 -14.53
CA MET A 1 30.31 -25.96 -13.95
C MET A 1 28.94 -26.00 -13.32
N SER A 2 28.91 -26.08 -11.98
CA SER A 2 27.66 -26.23 -11.20
C SER A 2 26.93 -24.89 -11.17
N ASP A 3 25.63 -24.93 -11.53
CA ASP A 3 24.69 -23.82 -11.44
C ASP A 3 24.61 -23.27 -10.02
N ALA A 4 25.28 -22.17 -9.75
CA ALA A 4 25.32 -21.52 -8.44
C ALA A 4 24.15 -20.52 -8.21
N PHE A 5 23.10 -20.61 -9.03
CA PHE A 5 21.83 -19.88 -8.82
C PHE A 5 20.74 -20.92 -8.53
N GLY A 6 20.59 -21.26 -7.24
CA GLY A 6 19.47 -22.06 -6.76
C GLY A 6 18.15 -21.44 -7.26
N GLY A 7 17.36 -22.25 -8.01
CA GLY A 7 16.22 -21.83 -8.77
C GLY A 7 15.22 -20.97 -8.01
N TYR A 8 15.09 -19.74 -8.38
CA TYR A 8 13.89 -18.94 -8.11
C TYR A 8 12.77 -19.46 -9.01
N VAL A 9 12.06 -20.47 -8.56
CA VAL A 9 11.04 -21.18 -9.34
C VAL A 9 9.78 -20.32 -9.53
N CYS A 10 9.50 -19.38 -8.61
CA CYS A 10 8.34 -18.51 -8.68
C CYS A 10 8.71 -17.14 -8.11
N THR A 11 8.49 -16.07 -8.88
CA THR A 11 8.84 -14.72 -8.46
C THR A 11 7.94 -14.23 -7.34
N SER A 12 6.63 -14.45 -7.45
CA SER A 12 5.64 -14.03 -6.47
C SER A 12 5.89 -14.69 -5.11
N ALA A 13 6.15 -16.00 -5.06
CA ALA A 13 6.43 -16.70 -3.80
C ALA A 13 7.72 -16.22 -3.10
N ALA A 14 8.75 -15.83 -3.85
CA ALA A 14 9.95 -15.24 -3.27
C ALA A 14 9.67 -13.85 -2.68
N ILE A 15 8.83 -13.06 -3.36
CA ILE A 15 8.38 -11.76 -2.86
C ILE A 15 7.48 -11.94 -1.63
N ASP A 16 6.55 -12.90 -1.63
CA ASP A 16 5.71 -13.21 -0.46
C ASP A 16 6.57 -13.47 0.79
N ALA A 17 7.61 -14.27 0.67
CA ALA A 17 8.52 -14.55 1.78
C ALA A 17 9.27 -13.29 2.25
N ALA A 18 9.71 -12.45 1.31
CA ALA A 18 10.41 -11.20 1.61
C ALA A 18 9.48 -10.17 2.28
N VAL A 19 8.24 -10.04 1.80
CA VAL A 19 7.21 -9.15 2.36
C VAL A 19 6.79 -9.65 3.74
N ALA A 20 6.56 -10.96 3.92
CA ALA A 20 6.20 -11.54 5.22
C ALA A 20 7.25 -11.23 6.30
N SER A 21 8.55 -11.27 5.96
CA SER A 21 9.63 -10.89 6.88
C SER A 21 9.63 -9.40 7.27
N ARG A 22 8.91 -8.57 6.50
CA ARG A 22 8.78 -7.11 6.66
C ARG A 22 7.32 -6.69 6.84
N SER A 23 6.46 -7.62 7.25
CA SER A 23 5.01 -7.37 7.37
C SER A 23 4.71 -6.09 8.16
N MET A 24 3.85 -5.25 7.60
CA MET A 24 3.36 -4.04 8.28
C MET A 24 2.55 -4.37 9.53
N LEU A 25 1.81 -5.49 9.54
CA LEU A 25 1.04 -5.94 10.71
C LEU A 25 1.92 -6.34 11.90
N ALA A 26 3.17 -6.73 11.65
CA ALA A 26 4.14 -7.02 12.71
C ALA A 26 4.83 -5.75 13.27
N HIS A 27 4.50 -4.56 12.72
CA HIS A 27 5.07 -3.29 13.20
C HIS A 27 4.38 -2.83 14.48
N PRO A 28 5.10 -2.32 15.51
CA PRO A 28 4.51 -1.89 16.78
C PRO A 28 3.37 -0.88 16.64
N PHE A 29 3.41 0.01 15.65
CA PHE A 29 2.33 0.96 15.39
C PHE A 29 1.02 0.26 15.01
N TYR A 30 1.05 -0.77 14.15
CA TYR A 30 -0.16 -1.51 13.79
C TYR A 30 -0.60 -2.50 14.88
N GLN A 31 0.33 -3.03 15.67
CA GLN A 31 -0.02 -3.80 16.87
C GLN A 31 -0.76 -2.93 17.89
N ALA A 32 -0.27 -1.71 18.13
CA ALA A 32 -0.98 -0.74 18.99
C ALA A 32 -2.35 -0.34 18.43
N TRP A 33 -2.50 -0.29 17.09
CA TRP A 33 -3.82 -0.10 16.45
C TRP A 33 -4.78 -1.24 16.82
N GLU A 34 -4.35 -2.48 16.64
CA GLU A 34 -5.17 -3.67 16.93
C GLU A 34 -5.54 -3.78 18.43
N GLU A 35 -4.64 -3.39 19.30
CA GLU A 35 -4.84 -3.37 20.76
C GLU A 35 -5.70 -2.20 21.25
N GLY A 36 -5.95 -1.18 20.42
CA GLY A 36 -6.65 0.04 20.83
C GLY A 36 -5.79 0.99 21.66
N ALA A 37 -4.47 0.88 21.55
CA ALA A 37 -3.51 1.64 22.33
C ALA A 37 -3.10 2.99 21.69
N LEU A 38 -3.53 3.27 20.46
CA LEU A 38 -3.28 4.56 19.82
C LEU A 38 -4.24 5.63 20.38
N SER A 39 -3.73 6.83 20.62
CA SER A 39 -4.56 7.98 20.95
C SER A 39 -5.37 8.48 19.73
N ALA A 40 -6.43 9.25 19.97
CA ALA A 40 -7.17 9.91 18.89
C ALA A 40 -6.27 10.82 18.05
N ASP A 41 -5.32 11.52 18.68
CA ASP A 41 -4.35 12.36 17.97
C ASP A 41 -3.41 11.53 17.10
N ALA A 42 -3.02 10.32 17.54
CA ALA A 42 -2.20 9.41 16.75
C ALA A 42 -2.95 8.89 15.52
N LEU A 43 -4.23 8.54 15.66
CA LEU A 43 -5.08 8.14 14.54
C LEU A 43 -5.27 9.29 13.55
N LYS A 44 -5.50 10.50 14.07
CA LYS A 44 -5.61 11.72 13.25
C LYS A 44 -4.31 12.03 12.50
N ALA A 45 -3.16 11.96 13.17
CA ALA A 45 -1.86 12.17 12.55
C ALA A 45 -1.59 11.13 11.44
N TYR A 46 -1.87 9.86 11.70
CA TYR A 46 -1.78 8.79 10.70
C TYR A 46 -2.69 9.06 9.49
N ALA A 47 -3.94 9.46 9.72
CA ALA A 47 -4.88 9.76 8.64
C ALA A 47 -4.37 10.89 7.74
N LYS A 48 -3.74 11.92 8.31
CA LYS A 48 -3.15 13.04 7.57
C LYS A 48 -1.93 12.62 6.75
N GLN A 49 -1.00 11.90 7.35
CA GLN A 49 0.25 11.52 6.70
C GLN A 49 0.02 10.50 5.56
N TYR A 50 -0.77 9.47 5.81
CA TYR A 50 -0.99 8.43 4.82
C TYR A 50 -1.84 8.88 3.63
N PHE A 51 -2.67 9.93 3.79
CA PHE A 51 -3.42 10.54 2.69
C PHE A 51 -2.54 10.86 1.47
N HIS A 52 -1.37 11.43 1.69
CA HIS A 52 -0.47 11.82 0.61
C HIS A 52 0.08 10.63 -0.18
N HIS A 53 0.25 9.49 0.49
CA HIS A 53 0.59 8.23 -0.20
C HIS A 53 -0.60 7.75 -1.04
N VAL A 54 -1.81 7.71 -0.47
CA VAL A 54 -3.03 7.30 -1.19
C VAL A 54 -3.27 8.19 -2.41
N GLU A 55 -3.17 9.51 -2.27
CA GLU A 55 -3.32 10.46 -3.38
C GLU A 55 -2.23 10.30 -4.47
N ALA A 56 -1.04 9.84 -4.09
CA ALA A 56 0.05 9.62 -5.03
C ALA A 56 -0.02 8.27 -5.76
N PHE A 57 -0.69 7.27 -5.18
CA PHE A 57 -0.66 5.87 -5.62
C PHE A 57 -1.15 5.64 -7.05
N PRO A 58 -2.27 6.24 -7.54
CA PRO A 58 -2.73 6.04 -8.92
C PRO A 58 -1.66 6.41 -9.95
N ARG A 59 -0.80 7.39 -9.66
CA ARG A 59 0.31 7.78 -10.53
C ARG A 59 1.41 6.72 -10.62
N ALA A 60 1.57 5.90 -9.57
CA ALA A 60 2.48 4.76 -9.59
C ALA A 60 1.90 3.62 -10.45
N VAL A 61 0.61 3.28 -10.29
CA VAL A 61 -0.10 2.31 -11.13
C VAL A 61 -0.02 2.72 -12.60
N SER A 62 -0.29 4.00 -12.91
CA SER A 62 -0.18 4.57 -14.26
C SER A 62 1.22 4.43 -14.86
N ALA A 63 2.27 4.62 -14.05
CA ALA A 63 3.66 4.46 -14.51
C ALA A 63 4.00 3.00 -14.83
N VAL A 64 3.53 2.05 -14.01
CA VAL A 64 3.71 0.61 -14.28
C VAL A 64 2.93 0.20 -15.53
N HIS A 65 1.69 0.69 -15.70
CA HIS A 65 0.91 0.50 -16.93
C HIS A 65 1.67 1.01 -18.16
N ALA A 66 2.23 2.21 -18.11
CA ALA A 66 2.98 2.79 -19.22
C ALA A 66 4.23 1.96 -19.62
N ASN A 67 4.87 1.31 -18.64
CA ASN A 67 6.03 0.46 -18.85
C ASN A 67 5.67 -0.99 -19.22
N CYS A 68 4.40 -1.41 -19.13
CA CYS A 68 3.97 -2.78 -19.38
C CYS A 68 4.03 -3.12 -20.89
N PRO A 69 4.84 -4.11 -21.32
CA PRO A 69 4.97 -4.47 -22.73
C PRO A 69 3.74 -5.24 -23.25
N SER A 70 3.03 -5.96 -22.38
CA SER A 70 1.88 -6.81 -22.73
C SER A 70 0.59 -6.01 -22.87
N ALA A 71 -0.13 -6.16 -23.96
CA ALA A 71 -1.46 -5.55 -24.13
C ALA A 71 -2.49 -6.08 -23.10
N GLN A 72 -2.38 -7.35 -22.71
CA GLN A 72 -3.23 -7.94 -21.67
C GLN A 72 -2.87 -7.35 -20.31
N GLY A 73 -1.59 -7.30 -19.95
CA GLY A 73 -1.14 -6.71 -18.69
C GLY A 73 -1.56 -5.23 -18.56
N ARG A 74 -1.47 -4.45 -19.66
CA ARG A 74 -1.96 -3.05 -19.64
C ARG A 74 -3.47 -2.94 -19.39
N ARG A 75 -4.30 -3.87 -19.87
CA ARG A 75 -5.75 -3.84 -19.57
C ARG A 75 -6.01 -4.09 -18.10
N LEU A 76 -5.36 -5.09 -17.51
CA LEU A 76 -5.49 -5.41 -16.09
C LEU A 76 -5.02 -4.24 -15.20
N LEU A 77 -3.88 -3.64 -15.53
CA LEU A 77 -3.40 -2.45 -14.81
C LEU A 77 -4.28 -1.22 -15.02
N ALA A 78 -4.96 -1.11 -16.17
CA ALA A 78 -5.92 -0.03 -16.41
C ALA A 78 -7.22 -0.23 -15.63
N GLU A 79 -7.65 -1.45 -15.36
CA GLU A 79 -8.79 -1.77 -14.50
C GLU A 79 -8.48 -1.35 -13.06
N ASN A 80 -7.32 -1.73 -12.52
CA ASN A 80 -6.85 -1.26 -11.22
C ASN A 80 -6.80 0.29 -11.16
N LEU A 81 -6.14 0.92 -12.14
CA LEU A 81 -6.07 2.39 -12.19
C LEU A 81 -7.46 3.05 -12.23
N ALA A 82 -8.41 2.47 -12.96
CA ALA A 82 -9.76 2.99 -13.03
C ALA A 82 -10.48 2.91 -11.67
N GLU A 83 -10.21 1.91 -10.86
CA GLU A 83 -10.74 1.80 -9.51
C GLU A 83 -10.12 2.83 -8.56
N GLU A 84 -8.80 3.00 -8.61
CA GLU A 84 -8.09 4.00 -7.83
C GLU A 84 -8.58 5.44 -8.11
N GLU A 85 -8.85 5.75 -9.38
CA GLU A 85 -9.36 7.06 -9.83
C GLU A 85 -10.89 7.19 -9.72
N GLY A 86 -11.60 6.19 -9.18
CA GLY A 86 -13.05 6.21 -9.04
C GLY A 86 -13.80 6.26 -10.37
N ILE A 87 -13.24 5.70 -11.44
CA ILE A 87 -13.88 5.72 -12.76
C ILE A 87 -15.02 4.71 -12.79
N GLY A 88 -16.25 5.24 -12.78
CA GLY A 88 -17.48 4.44 -12.83
C GLY A 88 -18.64 5.14 -12.13
N ALA A 89 -19.87 4.73 -12.48
CA ALA A 89 -21.04 5.35 -11.88
C ALA A 89 -21.13 5.03 -10.38
N GLY A 90 -21.11 6.08 -9.55
CA GLY A 90 -21.27 5.96 -8.10
C GLY A 90 -20.03 5.44 -7.34
N LYS A 91 -18.86 5.43 -7.99
CA LYS A 91 -17.59 5.15 -7.34
C LYS A 91 -16.91 6.46 -6.94
N ASP A 92 -16.42 6.53 -5.71
CA ASP A 92 -15.50 7.57 -5.25
C ASP A 92 -14.06 7.11 -5.53
N ASP A 93 -13.15 8.05 -5.83
CA ASP A 93 -11.72 7.76 -5.87
C ASP A 93 -11.19 7.41 -4.47
N HIS A 94 -10.07 6.68 -4.42
CA HIS A 94 -9.53 6.22 -3.14
C HIS A 94 -9.04 7.37 -2.24
N ALA A 95 -8.61 8.49 -2.80
CA ALA A 95 -8.25 9.69 -2.04
C ALA A 95 -9.49 10.30 -1.35
N ALA A 96 -10.64 10.35 -2.03
CA ALA A 96 -11.91 10.80 -1.44
C ALA A 96 -12.40 9.84 -0.35
N LEU A 97 -12.29 8.52 -0.55
CA LEU A 97 -12.59 7.52 0.47
C LEU A 97 -11.71 7.70 1.71
N TRP A 98 -10.40 7.95 1.52
CA TRP A 98 -9.49 8.22 2.62
C TRP A 98 -9.82 9.51 3.38
N LEU A 99 -10.25 10.56 2.69
CA LEU A 99 -10.74 11.79 3.35
C LEU A 99 -11.97 11.51 4.23
N GLY A 100 -12.82 10.56 3.83
CA GLY A 100 -13.91 10.07 4.68
C GLY A 100 -13.41 9.45 5.99
N PHE A 101 -12.36 8.63 5.93
CA PHE A 101 -11.69 8.11 7.12
C PHE A 101 -11.06 9.22 7.96
N ALA A 102 -10.32 10.14 7.33
CA ALA A 102 -9.67 11.26 8.02
C ALA A 102 -10.69 12.16 8.77
N ALA A 103 -11.84 12.42 8.15
CA ALA A 103 -12.93 13.16 8.79
C ALA A 103 -13.46 12.43 10.01
N GLY A 104 -13.61 11.11 9.94
CA GLY A 104 -13.98 10.26 11.10
C GLY A 104 -12.94 10.31 12.24
N MET A 105 -11.67 10.56 11.91
CA MET A 105 -10.59 10.78 12.89
C MET A 105 -10.48 12.25 13.36
N GLY A 106 -11.40 13.11 12.94
CA GLY A 106 -11.44 14.51 13.35
C GLY A 106 -10.48 15.44 12.59
N ALA A 107 -10.02 15.05 11.41
CA ALA A 107 -9.26 15.91 10.50
C ALA A 107 -10.16 16.39 9.35
N ASP A 108 -10.27 17.69 9.13
CA ASP A 108 -10.97 18.19 7.95
C ASP A 108 -10.09 18.10 6.69
N GLU A 109 -10.74 18.12 5.52
CA GLU A 109 -10.06 17.96 4.23
C GLU A 109 -8.96 19.01 4.01
N ALA A 110 -9.21 20.27 4.37
CA ALA A 110 -8.24 21.33 4.19
C ALA A 110 -7.00 21.11 5.07
N GLU A 111 -7.21 20.64 6.31
CA GLU A 111 -6.14 20.28 7.22
C GLU A 111 -5.33 19.08 6.70
N VAL A 112 -6.00 18.07 6.14
CA VAL A 112 -5.34 16.89 5.57
C VAL A 112 -4.48 17.30 4.38
N ARG A 113 -5.05 17.99 3.39
CA ARG A 113 -4.34 18.41 2.17
C ARG A 113 -3.20 19.38 2.43
N ALA A 114 -3.30 20.22 3.45
CA ALA A 114 -2.28 21.20 3.83
C ALA A 114 -1.23 20.63 4.80
N SER A 115 -1.36 19.39 5.24
CA SER A 115 -0.42 18.82 6.20
C SER A 115 0.97 18.67 5.60
N ALA A 116 1.98 19.14 6.33
CA ALA A 116 3.37 18.94 5.93
C ALA A 116 3.74 17.45 6.05
N LEU A 117 4.46 16.96 5.05
CA LEU A 117 4.96 15.59 5.07
C LEU A 117 6.08 15.46 6.10
N ASN A 118 6.04 14.38 6.88
CA ASN A 118 7.23 13.97 7.60
C ASN A 118 8.23 13.29 6.63
N PRO A 119 9.52 13.22 6.98
CA PRO A 119 10.54 12.66 6.08
C PRO A 119 10.27 11.22 5.64
N GLU A 120 9.62 10.41 6.48
CA GLU A 120 9.31 9.01 6.18
C GLU A 120 8.13 8.88 5.22
N THR A 121 7.14 9.78 5.31
CA THR A 121 6.04 9.86 4.33
C THR A 121 6.58 10.30 2.96
N GLU A 122 7.43 11.32 2.93
CA GLU A 122 8.08 11.79 1.71
C GLU A 122 8.93 10.66 1.08
N ASN A 123 9.72 9.96 1.89
CA ASN A 123 10.51 8.81 1.45
C ASN A 123 9.64 7.69 0.87
N LEU A 124 8.50 7.35 1.47
CA LEU A 124 7.60 6.33 0.96
C LEU A 124 7.07 6.69 -0.43
N ILE A 125 6.57 7.93 -0.60
CA ILE A 125 6.03 8.42 -1.86
C ILE A 125 7.12 8.44 -2.94
N GLU A 126 8.31 8.93 -2.62
CA GLU A 126 9.41 9.01 -3.57
C GLU A 126 9.96 7.63 -3.95
N THR A 127 10.05 6.71 -3.00
CA THR A 127 10.44 5.32 -3.25
C THR A 127 9.46 4.68 -4.23
N PHE A 128 8.17 4.77 -3.97
CA PHE A 128 7.15 4.20 -4.86
C PHE A 128 7.20 4.84 -6.26
N ARG A 129 7.32 6.17 -6.33
CA ARG A 129 7.47 6.93 -7.57
C ARG A 129 8.70 6.51 -8.38
N SER A 130 9.83 6.29 -7.71
CA SER A 130 11.08 5.86 -8.34
C SER A 130 10.98 4.44 -8.87
N LEU A 131 10.49 3.50 -8.05
CA LEU A 131 10.35 2.09 -8.41
C LEU A 131 9.40 1.89 -9.58
N SER A 132 8.24 2.54 -9.56
CA SER A 132 7.22 2.42 -10.62
C SER A 132 7.70 2.94 -11.99
N ARG A 133 8.69 3.84 -12.01
CA ARG A 133 9.26 4.42 -13.24
C ARG A 133 10.55 3.76 -13.69
N ARG A 134 11.24 3.02 -12.83
CA ARG A 134 12.56 2.42 -13.10
C ARG A 134 12.49 1.39 -14.24
N SER A 135 11.59 0.42 -14.10
CA SER A 135 11.29 -0.61 -15.10
C SER A 135 9.91 -1.21 -14.85
N TYR A 136 9.38 -1.96 -15.81
CA TYR A 136 8.13 -2.71 -15.61
C TYR A 136 8.24 -3.69 -14.45
N ALA A 137 9.30 -4.48 -14.40
CA ALA A 137 9.53 -5.47 -13.34
C ALA A 137 9.66 -4.82 -11.95
N SER A 138 10.43 -3.73 -11.84
CA SER A 138 10.58 -2.96 -10.61
C SER A 138 9.22 -2.41 -10.12
N GLY A 139 8.48 -1.77 -11.01
CA GLY A 139 7.16 -1.23 -10.67
C GLY A 139 6.16 -2.30 -10.25
N LEU A 140 6.13 -3.42 -10.98
CA LEU A 140 5.23 -4.53 -10.67
C LEU A 140 5.56 -5.19 -9.32
N GLY A 141 6.85 -5.37 -9.01
CA GLY A 141 7.30 -5.85 -7.69
C GLY A 141 6.87 -4.92 -6.55
N ALA A 142 6.95 -3.61 -6.77
CA ALA A 142 6.51 -2.60 -5.81
C ALA A 142 4.98 -2.62 -5.61
N LEU A 143 4.18 -2.65 -6.70
CA LEU A 143 2.71 -2.78 -6.60
C LEU A 143 2.34 -4.02 -5.79
N TYR A 144 2.87 -5.17 -6.15
CA TYR A 144 2.56 -6.42 -5.48
C TYR A 144 2.93 -6.40 -3.99
N ALA A 145 4.10 -5.85 -3.63
CA ALA A 145 4.53 -5.76 -2.23
C ALA A 145 3.60 -4.88 -1.39
N TYR A 146 2.93 -3.92 -1.99
CA TYR A 146 1.93 -3.08 -1.34
C TYR A 146 0.57 -3.78 -1.27
N GLU A 147 -0.04 -4.06 -2.42
CA GLU A 147 -1.40 -4.56 -2.55
C GLU A 147 -1.61 -5.93 -1.88
N SER A 148 -0.61 -6.83 -1.92
CA SER A 148 -0.70 -8.14 -1.27
C SER A 148 -0.85 -8.11 0.25
N GLN A 149 -0.53 -7.00 0.91
CA GLN A 149 -0.69 -6.83 2.35
C GLN A 149 -2.04 -6.19 2.73
N LEU A 150 -2.64 -5.42 1.81
CA LEU A 150 -3.78 -4.55 2.13
C LEU A 150 -5.03 -5.27 2.60
N PRO A 151 -5.46 -6.44 2.05
CA PRO A 151 -6.65 -7.13 2.54
C PRO A 151 -6.55 -7.47 4.03
N ALA A 152 -5.43 -8.02 4.48
CA ALA A 152 -5.21 -8.35 5.89
C ALA A 152 -5.09 -7.10 6.77
N ILE A 153 -4.45 -6.05 6.27
CA ILE A 153 -4.32 -4.76 6.95
C ILE A 153 -5.69 -4.09 7.09
N ALA A 154 -6.48 -4.03 6.03
CA ALA A 154 -7.82 -3.43 6.02
C ALA A 154 -8.73 -4.13 7.04
N LYS A 155 -8.78 -5.45 7.01
CA LYS A 155 -9.51 -6.26 7.98
C LYS A 155 -9.11 -5.97 9.42
N THR A 156 -7.81 -5.93 9.70
CA THR A 156 -7.29 -5.62 11.04
C THR A 156 -7.66 -4.21 11.49
N LYS A 157 -7.59 -3.23 10.57
CA LYS A 157 -7.95 -1.84 10.85
C LYS A 157 -9.44 -1.67 11.12
N ILE A 158 -10.32 -2.28 10.31
CA ILE A 158 -11.77 -2.27 10.54
C ILE A 158 -12.07 -2.83 11.93
N LYS A 159 -11.52 -4.01 12.23
CA LYS A 159 -11.72 -4.64 13.54
C LYS A 159 -11.28 -3.73 14.69
N GLY A 160 -10.08 -3.16 14.61
CA GLY A 160 -9.57 -2.22 15.61
C GLY A 160 -10.46 -0.99 15.78
N LEU A 161 -10.85 -0.35 14.66
CA LEU A 161 -11.72 0.83 14.67
C LEU A 161 -13.05 0.54 15.35
N VAL A 162 -13.70 -0.56 15.00
CA VAL A 162 -15.01 -0.92 15.55
C VAL A 162 -14.91 -1.38 17.01
N GLU A 163 -14.05 -2.35 17.30
CA GLU A 163 -14.03 -3.01 18.62
C GLU A 163 -13.27 -2.23 19.69
N ARG A 164 -12.28 -1.41 19.32
CA ARG A 164 -11.39 -0.73 20.25
C ARG A 164 -11.62 0.78 20.33
N TYR A 165 -11.92 1.40 19.19
CA TYR A 165 -12.08 2.86 19.10
C TYR A 165 -13.55 3.29 19.03
N GLY A 166 -14.50 2.34 18.91
CA GLY A 166 -15.94 2.64 18.82
C GLY A 166 -16.35 3.36 17.53
N VAL A 167 -15.52 3.26 16.48
CA VAL A 167 -15.74 3.90 15.18
C VAL A 167 -16.44 2.91 14.28
N ALA A 168 -17.73 3.11 14.01
CA ALA A 168 -18.57 2.24 13.20
C ALA A 168 -19.35 3.01 12.11
N GLU A 169 -18.99 4.27 11.87
CA GLU A 169 -19.64 5.08 10.86
C GLU A 169 -19.22 4.59 9.44
N PRO A 170 -20.19 4.22 8.56
CA PRO A 170 -19.89 3.58 7.28
C PRO A 170 -18.93 4.38 6.39
N ARG A 171 -19.07 5.70 6.35
CA ARG A 171 -18.21 6.57 5.55
C ARG A 171 -16.75 6.49 6.03
N THR A 172 -16.53 6.37 7.33
CA THR A 172 -15.20 6.27 7.95
C THR A 172 -14.53 4.94 7.64
N LEU A 173 -15.30 3.85 7.53
CA LEU A 173 -14.79 2.51 7.26
C LEU A 173 -14.64 2.21 5.76
N LYS A 174 -15.30 2.98 4.90
CA LYS A 174 -15.48 2.67 3.48
C LYS A 174 -14.18 2.42 2.73
N PHE A 175 -13.14 3.20 2.98
CA PHE A 175 -11.82 2.98 2.38
C PHE A 175 -11.31 1.56 2.64
N PHE A 176 -11.36 1.11 3.89
CA PHE A 176 -10.86 -0.21 4.28
C PHE A 176 -11.75 -1.35 3.75
N GLU A 177 -13.09 -1.15 3.73
CA GLU A 177 -14.02 -2.15 3.17
C GLU A 177 -13.75 -2.41 1.69
N VAL A 178 -13.49 -1.36 0.91
CA VAL A 178 -13.16 -1.49 -0.51
C VAL A 178 -11.85 -2.26 -0.69
N HIS A 179 -10.81 -1.95 0.09
CA HIS A 179 -9.50 -2.60 -0.03
C HIS A 179 -9.47 -4.02 0.55
N GLU A 180 -10.37 -4.40 1.44
CA GLU A 180 -10.48 -5.80 1.90
C GLU A 180 -10.88 -6.74 0.76
N GLU A 181 -11.66 -6.26 -0.23
CA GLU A 181 -12.15 -7.05 -1.37
C GLU A 181 -11.33 -6.83 -2.64
N ALA A 182 -11.14 -5.58 -3.06
CA ALA A 182 -10.51 -5.23 -4.34
C ALA A 182 -9.04 -5.68 -4.42
N ASP A 183 -8.28 -5.53 -3.35
CA ASP A 183 -6.86 -5.88 -3.35
C ASP A 183 -6.57 -7.38 -3.41
N ILE A 184 -7.57 -8.24 -3.22
CA ILE A 184 -7.45 -9.66 -3.51
C ILE A 184 -7.28 -9.85 -5.02
N GLU A 185 -8.14 -9.23 -5.83
CA GLU A 185 -8.06 -9.30 -7.31
C GLU A 185 -6.81 -8.60 -7.83
N HIS A 186 -6.49 -7.40 -7.33
CA HIS A 186 -5.31 -6.64 -7.75
C HIS A 186 -4.01 -7.39 -7.46
N SER A 187 -3.89 -7.98 -6.28
CA SER A 187 -2.71 -8.77 -5.92
C SER A 187 -2.60 -10.06 -6.75
N ASP A 188 -3.70 -10.72 -7.06
CA ASP A 188 -3.71 -11.91 -7.93
C ASP A 188 -3.28 -11.55 -9.36
N VAL A 189 -3.76 -10.44 -9.90
CA VAL A 189 -3.30 -9.90 -11.19
C VAL A 189 -1.81 -9.61 -11.17
N CYS A 190 -1.33 -8.89 -10.17
CA CYS A 190 0.10 -8.61 -10.04
C CYS A 190 0.92 -9.90 -9.91
N ARG A 191 0.41 -10.92 -9.21
CA ARG A 191 1.02 -12.25 -9.08
C ARG A 191 1.19 -12.92 -10.44
N GLU A 192 0.14 -12.98 -11.25
CA GLU A 192 0.19 -13.56 -12.60
C GLU A 192 1.23 -12.84 -13.47
N LEU A 193 1.24 -11.51 -13.45
CA LEU A 193 2.17 -10.71 -14.25
C LEU A 193 3.63 -10.88 -13.79
N LEU A 194 3.86 -11.00 -12.47
CA LEU A 194 5.18 -11.27 -11.90
C LEU A 194 5.72 -12.64 -12.31
N ASP A 195 4.88 -13.67 -12.26
CA ASP A 195 5.28 -15.03 -12.62
C ASP A 195 5.50 -15.20 -14.12
N ALA A 196 4.90 -14.34 -14.93
CA ALA A 196 5.15 -14.24 -16.37
C ALA A 196 6.41 -13.46 -16.75
N LEU A 197 7.10 -12.79 -15.81
CA LEU A 197 8.32 -12.05 -16.09
C LEU A 197 9.44 -12.96 -16.60
N PRO A 198 10.26 -12.47 -17.56
CA PRO A 198 11.51 -13.13 -17.94
C PRO A 198 12.41 -13.37 -16.73
N LEU A 199 13.13 -14.48 -16.71
CA LEU A 199 14.05 -14.81 -15.61
C LEU A 199 15.05 -13.69 -15.29
N SER A 200 15.51 -12.96 -16.32
CA SER A 200 16.45 -11.84 -16.19
C SER A 200 15.88 -10.63 -15.43
N GLU A 201 14.55 -10.51 -15.33
CA GLU A 201 13.87 -9.36 -14.72
C GLU A 201 13.37 -9.66 -13.29
N ARG A 202 13.30 -10.94 -12.90
CA ARG A 202 12.74 -11.37 -11.61
C ARG A 202 13.52 -10.84 -10.41
N ALA A 203 14.84 -10.74 -10.52
CA ALA A 203 15.69 -10.19 -9.47
C ALA A 203 15.40 -8.70 -9.23
N ASP A 204 15.12 -7.93 -10.28
CA ASP A 204 14.75 -6.51 -10.18
C ASP A 204 13.39 -6.34 -9.49
N ALA A 205 12.38 -7.15 -9.86
CA ALA A 205 11.08 -7.15 -9.20
C ALA A 205 11.19 -7.49 -7.71
N HIS A 206 11.96 -8.51 -7.35
CA HIS A 206 12.16 -8.91 -5.96
C HIS A 206 12.87 -7.82 -5.15
N ALA A 207 13.93 -7.21 -5.70
CA ALA A 207 14.65 -6.13 -5.03
C ALA A 207 13.74 -4.92 -4.79
N ALA A 208 12.94 -4.54 -5.79
CA ALA A 208 11.98 -3.45 -5.68
C ALA A 208 10.90 -3.71 -4.61
N ALA A 209 10.38 -4.94 -4.57
CA ALA A 209 9.43 -5.35 -3.54
C ALA A 209 10.01 -5.23 -2.12
N CYS A 210 11.26 -5.65 -1.92
CA CYS A 210 11.96 -5.49 -0.63
C CYS A 210 12.16 -4.01 -0.27
N GLU A 211 12.57 -3.19 -1.24
CA GLU A 211 12.80 -1.75 -1.07
C GLU A 211 11.51 -1.03 -0.65
N LEU A 212 10.39 -1.34 -1.31
CA LEU A 212 9.10 -0.76 -0.94
C LEU A 212 8.58 -1.25 0.41
N ALA A 213 8.67 -2.55 0.69
CA ALA A 213 8.24 -3.10 1.98
C ALA A 213 9.01 -2.46 3.15
N GLU A 214 10.30 -2.14 2.96
CA GLU A 214 11.09 -1.41 3.95
C GLU A 214 10.65 0.05 4.08
N ALA A 215 10.33 0.74 2.96
CA ALA A 215 9.83 2.11 2.98
C ALA A 215 8.48 2.20 3.72
N LEU A 216 7.58 1.24 3.53
CA LEU A 216 6.30 1.14 4.25
C LEU A 216 6.52 0.96 5.77
N ARG A 217 7.47 0.12 6.17
CA ARG A 217 7.81 -0.04 7.59
C ARG A 217 8.45 1.21 8.18
N THR A 218 9.32 1.86 7.41
CA THR A 218 9.96 3.13 7.79
C THR A 218 8.92 4.22 7.99
N PHE A 219 7.90 4.29 7.13
CA PHE A 219 6.75 5.18 7.33
C PHE A 219 6.07 4.94 8.68
N LEU A 220 5.77 3.68 9.03
CA LEU A 220 5.16 3.35 10.33
C LEU A 220 6.08 3.73 11.52
N THR A 221 7.40 3.58 11.37
CA THR A 221 8.38 4.04 12.38
C THR A 221 8.34 5.57 12.53
N GLY A 222 8.18 6.30 11.41
CA GLY A 222 7.95 7.74 11.43
C GLY A 222 6.70 8.12 12.22
N MET A 223 5.60 7.40 11.96
CA MET A 223 4.34 7.60 12.70
C MET A 223 4.48 7.28 14.19
N GLN A 224 5.18 6.20 14.55
CA GLN A 224 5.45 5.85 15.93
C GLN A 224 6.20 6.98 16.67
N ARG A 225 7.21 7.56 16.02
CA ARG A 225 8.00 8.67 16.57
C ARG A 225 7.17 9.96 16.68
N GLU A 226 6.43 10.32 15.62
CA GLU A 226 5.59 11.52 15.58
C GLU A 226 4.50 11.50 16.66
N THR A 227 3.96 10.33 16.97
CA THR A 227 2.88 10.16 17.95
C THR A 227 3.38 9.90 19.36
N GLY A 228 4.71 9.90 19.58
CA GLY A 228 5.32 9.75 20.91
C GLY A 228 5.17 8.35 21.52
N MET A 229 4.91 7.34 20.69
CA MET A 229 4.89 5.95 21.16
C MET A 229 6.31 5.52 21.55
N ALA A 230 6.45 4.87 22.70
CA ALA A 230 7.73 4.29 23.12
C ALA A 230 8.19 3.22 22.11
N CYS A 231 9.51 3.20 21.81
CA CYS A 231 10.13 2.15 21.02
C CYS A 231 10.23 0.85 21.82
#